data_a4a9adfefb92a952cbbe6a4008328c59
#
_entry.id   a4a9adfefb92a952cbbe6a4008328c59
#
_cell.length_a   1.000
_cell.length_b   1.000
_cell.length_c   1.000
_cell.angle_alpha   90.00
_cell.angle_beta   90.00
_cell.angle_gamma   90.00
#
_symmetry.space_group_name_H-M   'P 1'
#
loop_
_entity.id
_entity.type
_entity.pdbx_description
1 polymer ?
#
loop_
_entity_poly.entity_id
_entity_poly.type
_entity_poly.pdbx_seq_one_letter_code
_entity_poly.pdbx_strand_id
1 'polypeptide(L)'
;GSTFFGAPSGRFSDGRLILDFLMDAMDMPFLNAYLDSLGAPNFRAGVNFAQAGCSITPASATSVSPFSFGLQIKQFFAFKEKVTRLLSQGDRYRRYIPQLDYFSKGLYMFDIGQNDLAGQFYSRTEDQVIASIPTILLEFETGLKTLYDQGARKFWIHNTGPLGCLPQNIALFGKDPTQLDELHCVAKHNRAAKIFNLQLHALCTKLRGQFAGANITYIDIYSIKYALIGNYSRYGFESPTQACCGYGGPPLNYDGRVPCGQTKSVNGNLVTAKGCSDSTEYVNWDGIHYTEAANFHVTSQILTGKYSDPPFVDKMPFLIKPRF
;
A
#
# COMPACT_ATOMS: atom_id res chain seq x y z
N GLY A 1 9.61 3.34 12.15
CA GLY A 1 11.05 3.02 11.93
C GLY A 1 11.76 2.47 13.17
N SER A 2 11.09 2.41 14.33
CA SER A 2 11.71 2.01 15.62
C SER A 2 12.18 0.55 15.64
N THR A 3 11.46 -0.35 14.97
CA THR A 3 11.71 -1.80 15.04
C THR A 3 12.92 -2.22 14.22
N PHE A 4 13.14 -1.64 13.05
CA PHE A 4 14.21 -2.05 12.14
C PHE A 4 15.25 -0.95 11.87
N PHE A 5 14.79 0.27 11.58
CA PHE A 5 15.67 1.36 11.14
C PHE A 5 16.30 2.15 12.32
N GLY A 6 15.75 2.02 13.53
CA GLY A 6 16.19 2.77 14.70
C GLY A 6 15.89 4.28 14.66
N ALA A 7 15.24 4.75 13.58
CA ALA A 7 14.92 6.16 13.34
C ALA A 7 13.71 6.30 12.41
N PRO A 8 13.07 7.47 12.33
CA PRO A 8 12.06 7.76 11.32
C PRO A 8 12.62 7.52 9.92
N SER A 9 11.95 6.69 9.13
CA SER A 9 12.45 6.18 7.85
C SER A 9 11.56 6.54 6.66
N GLY A 10 10.62 7.50 6.84
CA GLY A 10 9.67 7.88 5.81
C GLY A 10 8.61 6.80 5.51
N ARG A 11 8.44 5.84 6.42
CA ARG A 11 7.43 4.76 6.32
C ARG A 11 6.37 4.93 7.37
N PHE A 12 5.09 4.78 6.99
CA PHE A 12 3.97 4.72 7.93
C PHE A 12 3.87 3.29 8.52
N SER A 13 4.85 2.95 9.35
CA SER A 13 4.97 1.70 10.09
C SER A 13 6.02 1.88 11.18
N ASP A 14 6.05 1.01 12.16
CA ASP A 14 7.15 0.91 13.12
C ASP A 14 8.47 0.43 12.49
N GLY A 15 8.40 -0.23 11.31
CA GLY A 15 9.57 -0.74 10.61
C GLY A 15 9.36 -0.89 9.10
N ARG A 16 9.68 -2.08 8.58
CA ARG A 16 9.63 -2.41 7.14
C ARG A 16 8.20 -2.51 6.62
N LEU A 17 8.03 -2.17 5.36
CA LEU A 17 6.79 -2.34 4.59
C LEU A 17 6.83 -3.64 3.79
N ILE A 18 5.68 -4.06 3.24
CA ILE A 18 5.58 -5.18 2.30
C ILE A 18 6.63 -5.06 1.19
N LEU A 19 6.82 -3.85 0.64
CA LEU A 19 7.82 -3.59 -0.39
C LEU A 19 9.25 -3.93 0.07
N ASP A 20 9.62 -3.56 1.30
CA ASP A 20 10.96 -3.82 1.83
C ASP A 20 11.22 -5.33 1.98
N PHE A 21 10.23 -6.08 2.45
CA PHE A 21 10.32 -7.55 2.54
C PHE A 21 10.36 -8.22 1.15
N LEU A 22 9.66 -7.67 0.15
CA LEU A 22 9.77 -8.17 -1.22
C LEU A 22 11.17 -7.90 -1.79
N MET A 23 11.77 -6.75 -1.49
CA MET A 23 13.15 -6.45 -1.89
C MET A 23 14.14 -7.41 -1.23
N ASP A 24 13.98 -7.69 0.07
CA ASP A 24 14.77 -8.71 0.78
C ASP A 24 14.64 -10.09 0.12
N ALA A 25 13.42 -10.52 -0.22
CA ALA A 25 13.16 -11.80 -0.86
C ALA A 25 13.84 -11.92 -2.25
N MET A 26 14.04 -10.79 -2.93
CA MET A 26 14.73 -10.70 -4.21
C MET A 26 16.25 -10.54 -4.08
N ASP A 27 16.80 -10.47 -2.87
CA ASP A 27 18.21 -10.15 -2.60
C ASP A 27 18.61 -8.78 -3.20
N MET A 28 17.71 -7.79 -3.07
CA MET A 28 17.86 -6.45 -3.61
C MET A 28 17.85 -5.39 -2.48
N PRO A 29 18.56 -4.28 -2.66
CA PRO A 29 18.51 -3.18 -1.68
C PRO A 29 17.12 -2.55 -1.61
N PHE A 30 16.75 -2.00 -0.46
CA PHE A 30 15.50 -1.25 -0.31
C PHE A 30 15.46 -0.05 -1.26
N LEU A 31 14.29 0.20 -1.81
CA LEU A 31 14.12 1.27 -2.79
C LEU A 31 14.14 2.64 -2.14
N ASN A 32 14.88 3.56 -2.73
CA ASN A 32 14.81 4.97 -2.39
C ASN A 32 13.52 5.60 -2.94
N ALA A 33 12.95 6.53 -2.17
CA ALA A 33 11.82 7.33 -2.62
C ALA A 33 12.24 8.29 -3.74
N TYR A 34 11.40 8.44 -4.76
CA TYR A 34 11.64 9.39 -5.87
C TYR A 34 11.86 10.83 -5.38
N LEU A 35 11.16 11.24 -4.32
CA LEU A 35 11.25 12.58 -3.73
C LEU A 35 12.39 12.72 -2.71
N ASP A 36 13.14 11.68 -2.41
CA ASP A 36 14.30 11.78 -1.54
C ASP A 36 15.45 12.48 -2.30
N SER A 37 15.75 13.70 -1.91
CA SER A 37 16.79 14.51 -2.53
C SER A 37 18.04 14.69 -1.65
N LEU A 38 17.94 14.40 -0.34
CA LEU A 38 19.00 14.68 0.63
C LEU A 38 19.82 13.43 0.97
N GLY A 39 19.25 12.26 0.87
CA GLY A 39 19.89 10.99 1.21
C GLY A 39 20.88 10.44 0.17
N ALA A 40 21.23 11.20 -0.87
CA ALA A 40 22.03 10.71 -2.01
C ALA A 40 21.45 9.40 -2.59
N PRO A 41 20.19 9.41 -3.08
CA PRO A 41 19.48 8.18 -3.43
C PRO A 41 20.18 7.41 -4.56
N ASN A 42 20.18 6.08 -4.44
CA ASN A 42 20.62 5.18 -5.47
C ASN A 42 19.41 4.49 -6.11
N PHE A 43 19.14 4.83 -7.36
CA PHE A 43 17.99 4.32 -8.11
C PHE A 43 18.32 3.16 -9.04
N ARG A 44 19.52 2.59 -8.94
CA ARG A 44 19.96 1.50 -9.85
C ARG A 44 19.04 0.28 -9.78
N ALA A 45 18.58 -0.10 -8.59
CA ALA A 45 17.73 -1.26 -8.39
C ALA A 45 16.26 -0.99 -8.65
N GLY A 46 15.84 0.28 -8.62
CA GLY A 46 14.45 0.71 -8.79
C GLY A 46 14.15 2.00 -8.03
N VAL A 47 12.90 2.44 -8.10
CA VAL A 47 12.44 3.70 -7.52
C VAL A 47 11.09 3.50 -6.86
N ASN A 48 10.89 4.06 -5.67
CA ASN A 48 9.60 4.11 -5.02
C ASN A 48 8.93 5.47 -5.28
N PHE A 49 7.84 5.46 -6.08
CA PHE A 49 7.02 6.65 -6.38
C PHE A 49 5.83 6.80 -5.41
N ALA A 50 5.62 5.86 -4.48
CA ALA A 50 4.49 5.92 -3.56
C ALA A 50 4.56 7.14 -2.65
N GLN A 51 3.41 7.77 -2.45
CA GLN A 51 3.26 8.95 -1.63
C GLN A 51 2.07 8.78 -0.69
N ALA A 52 2.26 9.16 0.58
CA ALA A 52 1.23 9.03 1.61
C ALA A 52 -0.05 9.78 1.23
N GLY A 53 -1.21 9.15 1.47
CA GLY A 53 -2.52 9.74 1.17
C GLY A 53 -2.86 9.84 -0.31
N CYS A 54 -2.05 9.26 -1.20
CA CYS A 54 -2.26 9.29 -2.64
C CYS A 54 -3.54 8.54 -3.05
N SER A 55 -4.21 9.07 -4.09
CA SER A 55 -5.41 8.48 -4.70
C SER A 55 -5.15 8.10 -6.17
N ILE A 56 -5.98 7.20 -6.71
CA ILE A 56 -6.01 6.92 -8.15
C ILE A 56 -6.53 8.14 -8.89
N THR A 57 -7.66 8.67 -8.41
CA THR A 57 -8.30 9.86 -8.98
C THR A 57 -7.49 11.14 -8.71
N PRO A 58 -7.61 12.16 -9.56
CA PRO A 58 -6.98 13.45 -9.30
C PRO A 58 -7.36 14.00 -7.93
N ALA A 59 -6.38 14.61 -7.26
CA ALA A 59 -6.62 15.26 -5.98
C ALA A 59 -7.65 16.39 -6.10
N SER A 60 -8.51 16.49 -5.11
CA SER A 60 -9.51 17.56 -4.95
C SER A 60 -9.23 18.37 -3.69
N ALA A 61 -10.02 19.41 -3.43
CA ALA A 61 -9.90 20.22 -2.23
C ALA A 61 -10.11 19.43 -0.91
N THR A 62 -10.73 18.24 -0.98
CA THR A 62 -10.98 17.36 0.16
C THR A 62 -9.98 16.20 0.26
N SER A 63 -9.04 16.10 -0.67
CA SER A 63 -8.03 15.03 -0.65
C SER A 63 -7.02 15.27 0.46
N VAL A 64 -6.63 14.19 1.15
CA VAL A 64 -5.60 14.22 2.21
C VAL A 64 -4.22 14.59 1.64
N SER A 65 -3.96 14.21 0.41
CA SER A 65 -2.71 14.46 -0.31
C SER A 65 -2.99 15.14 -1.64
N PRO A 66 -2.12 16.10 -2.09
CA PRO A 66 -2.22 16.67 -3.42
C PRO A 66 -1.73 15.72 -4.51
N PHE A 67 -1.16 14.58 -4.13
CA PHE A 67 -0.60 13.61 -5.06
C PHE A 67 -1.67 12.61 -5.53
N SER A 68 -1.56 12.24 -6.80
CA SER A 68 -2.44 11.24 -7.43
C SER A 68 -1.62 10.28 -8.29
N PHE A 69 -2.25 9.18 -8.71
CA PHE A 69 -1.63 8.22 -9.60
C PHE A 69 -1.14 8.87 -10.92
N GLY A 70 -1.96 9.76 -11.50
CA GLY A 70 -1.55 10.51 -12.69
C GLY A 70 -0.32 11.39 -12.48
N LEU A 71 -0.13 11.95 -11.27
CA LEU A 71 1.09 12.70 -10.94
C LEU A 71 2.29 11.78 -10.79
N GLN A 72 2.13 10.61 -10.16
CA GLN A 72 3.21 9.60 -10.07
C GLN A 72 3.67 9.13 -11.45
N ILE A 73 2.74 8.96 -12.41
CA ILE A 73 3.08 8.65 -13.81
C ILE A 73 3.91 9.78 -14.45
N LYS A 74 3.55 11.06 -14.21
CA LYS A 74 4.35 12.19 -14.69
C LYS A 74 5.75 12.20 -14.07
N GLN A 75 5.88 11.88 -12.79
CA GLN A 75 7.17 11.74 -12.12
C GLN A 75 8.00 10.59 -12.73
N PHE A 76 7.36 9.46 -13.05
CA PHE A 76 8.01 8.36 -13.76
C PHE A 76 8.54 8.79 -15.12
N PHE A 77 7.81 9.57 -15.91
CA PHE A 77 8.29 10.08 -17.19
C PHE A 77 9.48 11.03 -17.05
N ALA A 78 9.39 11.97 -16.11
CA ALA A 78 10.49 12.88 -15.82
C ALA A 78 11.75 12.10 -15.36
N PHE A 79 11.56 11.05 -14.56
CA PHE A 79 12.64 10.15 -14.15
C PHE A 79 13.27 9.43 -15.35
N LYS A 80 12.44 8.80 -16.19
CA LYS A 80 12.92 8.05 -17.39
C LYS A 80 13.67 8.96 -18.35
N GLU A 81 13.16 10.16 -18.62
CA GLU A 81 13.82 11.15 -19.46
C GLU A 81 15.19 11.55 -18.90
N LYS A 82 15.22 11.87 -17.57
CA LYS A 82 16.47 12.21 -16.89
C LYS A 82 17.49 11.09 -16.91
N VAL A 83 17.06 9.84 -16.70
CA VAL A 83 17.93 8.65 -16.82
C VAL A 83 18.52 8.54 -18.21
N THR A 84 17.69 8.65 -19.26
CA THR A 84 18.12 8.61 -20.66
C THR A 84 19.19 9.65 -20.94
N ARG A 85 18.96 10.91 -20.50
CA ARG A 85 19.90 12.00 -20.67
C ARG A 85 21.21 11.77 -19.90
N LEU A 86 21.16 11.28 -18.66
CA LEU A 86 22.36 11.05 -17.86
C LEU A 86 23.21 9.90 -18.43
N LEU A 87 22.58 8.84 -18.91
CA LEU A 87 23.29 7.71 -19.54
C LEU A 87 23.99 8.11 -20.85
N SER A 88 23.44 9.08 -21.62
CA SER A 88 24.09 9.62 -22.80
C SER A 88 25.32 10.48 -22.49
N GLN A 89 25.47 10.96 -21.25
CA GLN A 89 26.61 11.77 -20.79
C GLN A 89 27.81 10.95 -20.30
N GLY A 90 27.73 9.63 -20.35
CA GLY A 90 28.81 8.71 -19.99
C GLY A 90 28.53 7.79 -18.80
N ASP A 91 29.46 6.89 -18.56
CA ASP A 91 29.26 5.72 -17.66
C ASP A 91 29.27 6.07 -16.18
N ARG A 92 29.70 7.27 -15.81
CA ARG A 92 29.82 7.70 -14.39
C ARG A 92 28.50 7.59 -13.61
N TYR A 93 27.35 7.65 -14.30
CA TYR A 93 26.02 7.60 -13.67
C TYR A 93 25.48 6.16 -13.54
N ARG A 94 26.02 5.17 -14.27
CA ARG A 94 25.49 3.79 -14.30
C ARG A 94 25.42 3.09 -12.96
N ARG A 95 26.22 3.52 -12.00
CA ARG A 95 26.21 2.95 -10.64
C ARG A 95 25.05 3.45 -9.76
N TYR A 96 24.35 4.53 -10.18
CA TYR A 96 23.33 5.20 -9.37
C TYR A 96 21.92 5.15 -10.02
N ILE A 97 21.83 4.89 -11.31
CA ILE A 97 20.58 4.94 -12.06
C ILE A 97 20.37 3.64 -12.87
N PRO A 98 19.10 3.27 -13.15
CA PRO A 98 18.80 2.06 -13.89
C PRO A 98 19.31 2.16 -15.34
N GLN A 99 19.57 1.01 -15.96
CA GLN A 99 19.81 0.91 -17.40
C GLN A 99 18.48 1.08 -18.15
N LEU A 100 18.55 1.49 -19.44
CA LEU A 100 17.34 1.76 -20.23
C LEU A 100 16.45 0.52 -20.43
N ASP A 101 17.05 -0.66 -20.54
CA ASP A 101 16.31 -1.90 -20.67
C ASP A 101 15.54 -2.31 -19.41
N TYR A 102 15.88 -1.74 -18.24
CA TYR A 102 15.16 -1.98 -16.98
C TYR A 102 13.73 -1.44 -17.04
N PHE A 103 13.46 -0.40 -17.84
CA PHE A 103 12.09 0.11 -18.02
C PHE A 103 11.14 -0.88 -18.70
N SER A 104 11.67 -1.84 -19.46
CA SER A 104 10.88 -2.93 -20.05
C SER A 104 10.98 -4.24 -19.29
N LYS A 105 12.08 -4.47 -18.55
CA LYS A 105 12.32 -5.71 -17.79
C LYS A 105 11.89 -5.61 -16.33
N GLY A 106 11.81 -4.41 -15.77
CA GLY A 106 11.48 -4.16 -14.38
C GLY A 106 10.05 -4.54 -14.01
N LEU A 107 9.84 -4.78 -12.72
CA LEU A 107 8.54 -5.03 -12.12
C LEU A 107 7.88 -3.69 -11.74
N TYR A 108 6.66 -3.48 -12.19
CA TYR A 108 5.82 -2.34 -11.86
C TYR A 108 4.78 -2.77 -10.83
N MET A 109 4.97 -2.36 -9.57
CA MET A 109 4.11 -2.72 -8.46
C MET A 109 3.15 -1.59 -8.11
N PHE A 110 1.89 -1.94 -7.84
CA PHE A 110 0.81 -1.00 -7.51
C PHE A 110 0.07 -1.47 -6.27
N ASP A 111 -0.08 -0.58 -5.30
CA ASP A 111 -0.93 -0.73 -4.11
C ASP A 111 -1.58 0.63 -3.86
N ILE A 112 -2.77 0.84 -4.43
CA ILE A 112 -3.46 2.14 -4.45
C ILE A 112 -4.97 1.94 -4.60
N GLY A 113 -5.78 2.92 -4.17
CA GLY A 113 -7.24 2.92 -4.25
C GLY A 113 -7.91 2.96 -2.88
N GLN A 114 -7.18 2.69 -1.82
CA GLN A 114 -7.67 2.71 -0.45
C GLN A 114 -8.21 4.10 -0.08
N ASN A 115 -7.47 5.16 -0.43
CA ASN A 115 -7.86 6.53 -0.14
C ASN A 115 -9.04 7.00 -0.99
N ASP A 116 -9.14 6.51 -2.23
CA ASP A 116 -10.31 6.78 -3.08
C ASP A 116 -11.60 6.26 -2.46
N LEU A 117 -11.58 5.05 -1.86
CA LEU A 117 -12.76 4.46 -1.25
C LEU A 117 -13.02 5.04 0.15
N ALA A 118 -12.03 4.95 1.05
CA ALA A 118 -12.23 5.32 2.46
C ALA A 118 -12.57 6.81 2.63
N GLY A 119 -11.93 7.68 1.85
CA GLY A 119 -12.18 9.12 1.88
C GLY A 119 -13.61 9.52 1.51
N GLN A 120 -14.28 8.75 0.67
CA GLN A 120 -15.64 9.05 0.25
C GLN A 120 -16.68 8.81 1.36
N PHE A 121 -16.44 7.88 2.28
CA PHE A 121 -17.39 7.58 3.36
C PHE A 121 -17.60 8.71 4.37
N TYR A 122 -16.75 9.75 4.36
CA TYR A 122 -16.97 10.96 5.17
C TYR A 122 -18.16 11.80 4.69
N SER A 123 -18.56 11.68 3.42
CA SER A 123 -19.59 12.54 2.83
C SER A 123 -20.58 11.80 1.92
N ARG A 124 -20.41 10.51 1.67
CA ARG A 124 -21.20 9.71 0.74
C ARG A 124 -21.80 8.47 1.38
N THR A 125 -22.95 8.04 0.85
CA THR A 125 -23.54 6.75 1.19
C THR A 125 -22.73 5.60 0.57
N GLU A 126 -22.94 4.38 1.07
CA GLU A 126 -22.31 3.18 0.50
C GLU A 126 -22.59 3.02 -1.00
N ASP A 127 -23.86 3.21 -1.41
CA ASP A 127 -24.25 3.11 -2.83
C ASP A 127 -23.52 4.13 -3.71
N GLN A 128 -23.33 5.35 -3.22
CA GLN A 128 -22.58 6.39 -3.93
C GLN A 128 -21.09 6.07 -4.04
N VAL A 129 -20.51 5.47 -3.01
CA VAL A 129 -19.13 4.99 -3.05
C VAL A 129 -18.98 3.87 -4.07
N ILE A 130 -19.87 2.87 -4.03
CA ILE A 130 -19.87 1.75 -4.98
C ILE A 130 -20.06 2.26 -6.42
N ALA A 131 -21.00 3.18 -6.65
CA ALA A 131 -21.24 3.77 -7.96
C ALA A 131 -20.04 4.53 -8.54
N SER A 132 -19.10 4.99 -7.70
CA SER A 132 -17.87 5.69 -8.15
C SER A 132 -16.75 4.75 -8.61
N ILE A 133 -16.79 3.46 -8.25
CA ILE A 133 -15.72 2.49 -8.51
C ILE A 133 -15.36 2.38 -10.00
N PRO A 134 -16.31 2.31 -10.95
CA PRO A 134 -15.97 2.24 -12.37
C PRO A 134 -15.14 3.44 -12.85
N THR A 135 -15.42 4.64 -12.36
CA THR A 135 -14.66 5.85 -12.72
C THR A 135 -13.25 5.80 -12.15
N ILE A 136 -13.08 5.35 -10.89
CA ILE A 136 -11.77 5.17 -10.27
C ILE A 136 -10.93 4.18 -11.07
N LEU A 137 -11.53 3.04 -11.46
CA LEU A 137 -10.83 2.00 -12.20
C LEU A 137 -10.53 2.40 -13.66
N LEU A 138 -11.32 3.28 -14.27
CA LEU A 138 -11.03 3.84 -15.59
C LEU A 138 -9.76 4.71 -15.57
N GLU A 139 -9.59 5.54 -14.53
CA GLU A 139 -8.35 6.31 -14.32
C GLU A 139 -7.15 5.38 -14.12
N PHE A 140 -7.32 4.31 -13.33
CA PHE A 140 -6.27 3.33 -13.13
C PHE A 140 -5.89 2.61 -14.42
N GLU A 141 -6.89 2.16 -15.20
CA GLU A 141 -6.69 1.54 -16.52
C GLU A 141 -5.90 2.47 -17.45
N THR A 142 -6.28 3.75 -17.50
CA THR A 142 -5.62 4.77 -18.32
C THR A 142 -4.14 4.90 -17.96
N GLY A 143 -3.84 4.93 -16.66
CA GLY A 143 -2.46 4.99 -16.20
C GLY A 143 -1.65 3.73 -16.52
N LEU A 144 -2.23 2.54 -16.33
CA LEU A 144 -1.57 1.28 -16.69
C LEU A 144 -1.28 1.19 -18.20
N LYS A 145 -2.23 1.61 -19.04
CA LYS A 145 -2.05 1.68 -20.49
C LYS A 145 -0.92 2.63 -20.87
N THR A 146 -0.90 3.80 -20.22
CA THR A 146 0.17 4.79 -20.44
C THR A 146 1.55 4.21 -20.11
N LEU A 147 1.69 3.46 -19.02
CA LEU A 147 2.94 2.79 -18.66
C LEU A 147 3.30 1.66 -19.65
N TYR A 148 2.30 0.87 -20.09
CA TYR A 148 2.49 -0.17 -21.08
C TYR A 148 3.00 0.41 -22.42
N ASP A 149 2.41 1.51 -22.90
CA ASP A 149 2.83 2.21 -24.12
C ASP A 149 4.27 2.76 -24.00
N GLN A 150 4.74 3.02 -22.75
CA GLN A 150 6.11 3.41 -22.45
C GLN A 150 7.09 2.24 -22.26
N GLY A 151 6.64 1.02 -22.47
CA GLY A 151 7.48 -0.18 -22.46
C GLY A 151 7.34 -1.06 -21.23
N ALA A 152 6.55 -0.70 -20.21
CA ALA A 152 6.30 -1.58 -19.08
C ALA A 152 5.65 -2.90 -19.52
N ARG A 153 6.14 -4.03 -18.96
CA ARG A 153 5.68 -5.37 -19.37
C ARG A 153 5.37 -6.30 -18.20
N LYS A 154 5.74 -5.95 -16.97
CA LYS A 154 5.49 -6.78 -15.78
C LYS A 154 4.76 -5.93 -14.75
N PHE A 155 3.48 -6.20 -14.55
CA PHE A 155 2.59 -5.48 -13.67
C PHE A 155 2.20 -6.37 -12.49
N TRP A 156 2.35 -5.85 -11.26
CA TRP A 156 2.01 -6.51 -10.02
C TRP A 156 1.02 -5.62 -9.28
N ILE A 157 -0.23 -6.04 -9.24
CA ILE A 157 -1.34 -5.19 -8.79
C ILE A 157 -1.95 -5.80 -7.54
N HIS A 158 -1.76 -5.13 -6.41
CA HIS A 158 -2.42 -5.45 -5.17
C HIS A 158 -3.87 -4.95 -5.21
N ASN A 159 -4.79 -5.74 -4.69
CA ASN A 159 -6.12 -5.26 -4.38
C ASN A 159 -6.12 -4.46 -3.06
N THR A 160 -7.24 -3.83 -2.69
CA THR A 160 -7.35 -3.13 -1.41
C THR A 160 -7.68 -4.09 -0.27
N GLY A 161 -7.10 -3.85 0.91
CA GLY A 161 -7.37 -4.63 2.12
C GLY A 161 -8.75 -4.37 2.73
N PRO A 162 -9.06 -5.01 3.88
CA PRO A 162 -10.33 -4.88 4.58
C PRO A 162 -10.43 -3.51 5.28
N LEU A 163 -10.86 -2.48 4.56
CA LEU A 163 -10.93 -1.09 5.04
C LEU A 163 -11.77 -0.93 6.30
N GLY A 164 -12.84 -1.75 6.44
CA GLY A 164 -13.71 -1.71 7.61
C GLY A 164 -13.04 -2.17 8.89
N CYS A 165 -11.93 -2.91 8.81
CA CYS A 165 -11.21 -3.42 9.97
C CYS A 165 -10.14 -2.46 10.52
N LEU A 166 -9.93 -1.32 9.88
CA LEU A 166 -8.98 -0.32 10.36
C LEU A 166 -9.52 0.34 11.63
N PRO A 167 -8.73 0.46 12.71
CA PRO A 167 -9.13 1.13 13.95
C PRO A 167 -9.77 2.49 13.72
N GLN A 168 -9.23 3.29 12.79
CA GLN A 168 -9.81 4.57 12.39
C GLN A 168 -11.25 4.43 11.90
N ASN A 169 -11.52 3.48 11.02
CA ASN A 169 -12.86 3.32 10.46
C ASN A 169 -13.85 2.75 11.48
N ILE A 170 -13.39 1.83 12.34
CA ILE A 170 -14.21 1.34 13.45
C ILE A 170 -14.55 2.48 14.43
N ALA A 171 -13.58 3.31 14.80
CA ALA A 171 -13.79 4.44 15.71
C ALA A 171 -14.79 5.47 15.15
N LEU A 172 -14.73 5.74 13.86
CA LEU A 172 -15.56 6.77 13.22
C LEU A 172 -16.94 6.27 12.80
N PHE A 173 -17.04 5.04 12.32
CA PHE A 173 -18.23 4.51 11.65
C PHE A 173 -18.79 3.23 12.29
N GLY A 174 -18.12 2.64 13.27
CA GLY A 174 -18.49 1.38 13.90
C GLY A 174 -19.30 1.52 15.22
N LYS A 175 -19.94 2.66 15.47
CA LYS A 175 -20.69 2.92 16.71
C LYS A 175 -21.94 2.07 16.86
N ASP A 176 -22.55 1.67 15.74
CA ASP A 176 -23.72 0.79 15.72
C ASP A 176 -23.26 -0.66 15.47
N PRO A 177 -23.42 -1.57 16.45
CA PRO A 177 -23.01 -2.96 16.30
C PRO A 177 -23.70 -3.70 15.14
N THR A 178 -24.88 -3.26 14.71
CA THR A 178 -25.60 -3.86 13.59
C THR A 178 -24.97 -3.56 12.24
N GLN A 179 -24.06 -2.58 12.18
CA GLN A 179 -23.31 -2.19 10.99
C GLN A 179 -21.93 -2.89 10.90
N LEU A 180 -21.63 -3.78 11.83
CA LEU A 180 -20.38 -4.52 11.86
C LEU A 180 -20.55 -5.92 11.25
N ASP A 181 -19.46 -6.44 10.68
CA ASP A 181 -19.39 -7.82 10.20
C ASP A 181 -18.96 -8.78 11.34
N GLU A 182 -18.78 -10.06 11.00
CA GLU A 182 -18.41 -11.12 11.93
C GLU A 182 -17.06 -10.92 12.65
N LEU A 183 -16.20 -10.09 12.12
CA LEU A 183 -14.92 -9.70 12.73
C LEU A 183 -15.01 -8.34 13.45
N HIS A 184 -16.20 -7.83 13.67
CA HIS A 184 -16.46 -6.50 14.23
C HIS A 184 -15.87 -5.34 13.40
N CYS A 185 -15.68 -5.55 12.12
CA CYS A 185 -15.26 -4.52 11.17
C CYS A 185 -16.48 -3.79 10.58
N VAL A 186 -16.33 -2.54 10.14
CA VAL A 186 -17.41 -1.77 9.52
C VAL A 186 -17.81 -2.41 8.18
N ALA A 187 -18.96 -3.09 8.16
CA ALA A 187 -19.41 -3.95 7.08
C ALA A 187 -19.49 -3.22 5.71
N LYS A 188 -20.03 -1.99 5.67
CA LYS A 188 -20.16 -1.20 4.44
C LYS A 188 -18.82 -0.89 3.79
N HIS A 189 -17.75 -0.63 4.58
CA HIS A 189 -16.41 -0.37 4.05
C HIS A 189 -15.81 -1.64 3.44
N ASN A 190 -16.02 -2.79 4.09
CA ASN A 190 -15.56 -4.08 3.57
C ASN A 190 -16.33 -4.50 2.32
N ARG A 191 -17.65 -4.22 2.21
CA ARG A 191 -18.41 -4.47 0.98
C ARG A 191 -17.91 -3.63 -0.19
N ALA A 192 -17.69 -2.32 0.02
CA ALA A 192 -17.11 -1.46 -1.03
C ALA A 192 -15.73 -1.94 -1.47
N ALA A 193 -14.86 -2.33 -0.53
CA ALA A 193 -13.55 -2.90 -0.83
C ALA A 193 -13.67 -4.19 -1.66
N LYS A 194 -14.55 -5.10 -1.29
CA LYS A 194 -14.79 -6.35 -2.04
C LYS A 194 -15.29 -6.09 -3.46
N ILE A 195 -16.20 -5.12 -3.65
CA ILE A 195 -16.71 -4.75 -4.98
C ILE A 195 -15.61 -4.11 -5.83
N PHE A 196 -14.81 -3.20 -5.25
CA PHE A 196 -13.64 -2.65 -5.92
C PHE A 196 -12.67 -3.76 -6.36
N ASN A 197 -12.36 -4.69 -5.48
CA ASN A 197 -11.44 -5.80 -5.73
C ASN A 197 -11.96 -6.73 -6.84
N LEU A 198 -13.26 -7.02 -6.87
CA LEU A 198 -13.89 -7.80 -7.93
C LEU A 198 -13.76 -7.11 -9.30
N GLN A 199 -14.04 -5.82 -9.35
CA GLN A 199 -13.93 -5.04 -10.60
C GLN A 199 -12.47 -4.85 -11.02
N LEU A 200 -11.53 -4.68 -10.06
CA LEU A 200 -10.10 -4.61 -10.33
C LEU A 200 -9.57 -5.94 -10.90
N HIS A 201 -10.03 -7.07 -10.37
CA HIS A 201 -9.68 -8.39 -10.90
C HIS A 201 -10.17 -8.58 -12.33
N ALA A 202 -11.42 -8.16 -12.61
CA ALA A 202 -11.97 -8.17 -13.96
C ALA A 202 -11.17 -7.26 -14.90
N LEU A 203 -10.74 -6.08 -14.43
CA LEU A 203 -9.86 -5.18 -15.18
C LEU A 203 -8.51 -5.84 -15.50
N CYS A 204 -7.87 -6.50 -14.53
CA CYS A 204 -6.62 -7.23 -14.76
C CYS A 204 -6.79 -8.31 -15.85
N THR A 205 -7.91 -9.03 -15.82
CA THR A 205 -8.23 -10.04 -16.84
C THR A 205 -8.41 -9.43 -18.23
N LYS A 206 -9.13 -8.32 -18.34
CA LYS A 206 -9.26 -7.54 -19.58
C LYS A 206 -7.90 -7.11 -20.14
N LEU A 207 -7.06 -6.53 -19.28
CA LEU A 207 -5.75 -6.01 -19.69
C LEU A 207 -4.77 -7.12 -20.12
N ARG A 208 -4.88 -8.32 -19.56
CA ARG A 208 -4.10 -9.50 -20.04
C ARG A 208 -4.40 -9.82 -21.51
N GLY A 209 -5.65 -9.61 -21.93
CA GLY A 209 -6.02 -9.78 -23.35
C GLY A 209 -5.59 -8.63 -24.26
N GLN A 210 -5.33 -7.45 -23.72
CA GLN A 210 -5.00 -6.23 -24.47
C GLN A 210 -3.51 -5.92 -24.54
N PHE A 211 -2.75 -6.22 -23.48
CA PHE A 211 -1.34 -5.88 -23.35
C PHE A 211 -0.47 -7.03 -23.88
N ALA A 212 -0.29 -7.09 -25.18
CA ALA A 212 0.52 -8.12 -25.82
C ALA A 212 1.94 -8.17 -25.22
N GLY A 213 2.40 -9.38 -24.88
CA GLY A 213 3.72 -9.60 -24.30
C GLY A 213 3.91 -9.08 -22.86
N ALA A 214 2.85 -8.64 -22.20
CA ALA A 214 2.91 -8.24 -20.80
C ALA A 214 2.40 -9.34 -19.84
N ASN A 215 2.97 -9.37 -18.65
CA ASN A 215 2.49 -10.17 -17.52
C ASN A 215 1.77 -9.24 -16.54
N ILE A 216 0.51 -9.55 -16.22
CA ILE A 216 -0.29 -8.82 -15.26
C ILE A 216 -0.70 -9.80 -14.16
N THR A 217 -0.19 -9.60 -12.97
CA THR A 217 -0.45 -10.42 -11.79
C THR A 217 -1.28 -9.62 -10.79
N TYR A 218 -2.45 -10.14 -10.47
CA TYR A 218 -3.31 -9.63 -9.40
C TYR A 218 -2.94 -10.32 -8.09
N ILE A 219 -2.87 -9.58 -6.99
CA ILE A 219 -2.56 -10.11 -5.66
C ILE A 219 -3.72 -9.80 -4.71
N ASP A 220 -4.27 -10.84 -4.11
CA ASP A 220 -5.39 -10.74 -3.17
C ASP A 220 -4.92 -10.42 -1.74
N ILE A 221 -4.56 -9.15 -1.54
CA ILE A 221 -4.18 -8.61 -0.22
C ILE A 221 -5.37 -8.62 0.75
N TYR A 222 -6.59 -8.46 0.24
CA TYR A 222 -7.80 -8.49 1.05
C TYR A 222 -7.92 -9.78 1.85
N SER A 223 -7.87 -10.92 1.15
CA SER A 223 -8.01 -12.23 1.78
C SER A 223 -6.90 -12.50 2.79
N ILE A 224 -5.66 -12.13 2.48
CA ILE A 224 -4.52 -12.28 3.40
C ILE A 224 -4.76 -11.49 4.69
N LYS A 225 -5.07 -10.19 4.56
CA LYS A 225 -5.24 -9.30 5.72
C LYS A 225 -6.51 -9.63 6.52
N TYR A 226 -7.60 -10.01 5.86
CA TYR A 226 -8.83 -10.42 6.53
C TYR A 226 -8.65 -11.72 7.33
N ALA A 227 -7.94 -12.69 6.75
CA ALA A 227 -7.57 -13.92 7.45
C ALA A 227 -6.62 -13.66 8.63
N LEU A 228 -5.67 -12.73 8.49
CA LEU A 228 -4.79 -12.30 9.58
C LEU A 228 -5.61 -11.74 10.75
N ILE A 229 -6.55 -10.83 10.48
CA ILE A 229 -7.40 -10.23 11.51
C ILE A 229 -8.31 -11.27 12.17
N GLY A 230 -8.90 -12.18 11.38
CA GLY A 230 -9.80 -13.22 11.93
C GLY A 230 -9.09 -14.32 12.71
N ASN A 231 -7.80 -14.54 12.47
CA ASN A 231 -7.01 -15.59 13.11
C ASN A 231 -5.75 -15.05 13.79
N TYR A 232 -5.78 -13.81 14.24
CA TYR A 232 -4.62 -13.08 14.74
C TYR A 232 -3.82 -13.84 15.81
N SER A 233 -4.49 -14.46 16.77
CA SER A 233 -3.82 -15.21 17.85
C SER A 233 -3.05 -16.44 17.34
N ARG A 234 -3.53 -17.09 16.27
CA ARG A 234 -2.81 -18.20 15.64
C ARG A 234 -1.49 -17.75 15.01
N TYR A 235 -1.39 -16.48 14.64
CA TYR A 235 -0.20 -15.89 14.03
C TYR A 235 0.68 -15.13 15.02
N GLY A 236 0.39 -15.26 16.33
CA GLY A 236 1.20 -14.67 17.40
C GLY A 236 0.85 -13.22 17.74
N PHE A 237 -0.27 -12.70 17.24
CA PHE A 237 -0.73 -11.35 17.60
C PHE A 237 -1.73 -11.40 18.76
N GLU A 238 -1.75 -10.38 19.60
CA GLU A 238 -2.70 -10.22 20.69
C GLU A 238 -3.85 -9.29 20.33
N SER A 239 -3.62 -8.30 19.45
CA SER A 239 -4.62 -7.32 19.08
C SER A 239 -4.73 -7.11 17.57
N PRO A 240 -5.88 -7.51 16.96
CA PRO A 240 -6.10 -7.35 15.53
C PRO A 240 -6.50 -5.93 15.11
N THR A 241 -7.21 -5.18 15.97
CA THR A 241 -7.82 -3.88 15.63
C THR A 241 -7.48 -2.75 16.59
N GLN A 242 -6.56 -2.96 17.53
CA GLN A 242 -6.03 -1.89 18.37
C GLN A 242 -4.76 -1.31 17.72
N ALA A 243 -4.65 0.02 17.66
CA ALA A 243 -3.42 0.66 17.22
C ALA A 243 -2.34 0.54 18.29
N CYS A 244 -1.13 0.09 17.90
CA CYS A 244 0.03 0.09 18.79
C CYS A 244 0.47 1.53 19.13
N CYS A 245 0.46 2.45 18.15
CA CYS A 245 0.77 3.86 18.34
C CYS A 245 -0.50 4.70 18.18
N GLY A 246 -0.98 5.22 19.30
CA GLY A 246 -2.23 5.99 19.30
C GLY A 246 -2.55 6.64 20.62
N TYR A 247 -3.77 7.15 20.68
CA TYR A 247 -4.36 7.76 21.87
C TYR A 247 -5.83 7.34 22.02
N GLY A 248 -6.30 7.21 23.26
CA GLY A 248 -7.68 6.86 23.58
C GLY A 248 -7.81 5.53 24.35
N GLY A 249 -6.77 4.70 24.36
CA GLY A 249 -6.75 3.42 25.05
C GLY A 249 -7.62 2.35 24.40
N PRO A 250 -7.72 1.15 25.04
CA PRO A 250 -8.52 0.05 24.51
C PRO A 250 -9.99 0.42 24.31
N PRO A 251 -10.71 -0.19 23.36
CA PRO A 251 -10.25 -1.33 22.53
C PRO A 251 -9.48 -0.93 21.26
N LEU A 252 -9.51 0.32 20.82
CA LEU A 252 -8.97 0.73 19.52
C LEU A 252 -7.65 1.51 19.64
N ASN A 253 -7.42 2.18 20.77
CA ASN A 253 -6.31 3.11 20.97
C ASN A 253 -6.16 4.12 19.83
N TYR A 254 -7.29 4.63 19.31
CA TYR A 254 -7.34 5.55 18.19
C TYR A 254 -8.26 6.75 18.49
N ASP A 255 -7.68 7.94 18.40
CA ASP A 255 -8.40 9.22 18.37
C ASP A 255 -7.74 10.12 17.31
N GLY A 256 -8.47 10.42 16.25
CA GLY A 256 -7.97 11.21 15.11
C GLY A 256 -7.52 12.63 15.49
N ARG A 257 -7.83 13.14 16.68
CA ARG A 257 -7.34 14.42 17.20
C ARG A 257 -5.86 14.36 17.60
N VAL A 258 -5.36 13.15 17.94
CA VAL A 258 -3.98 12.96 18.38
C VAL A 258 -3.34 11.83 17.56
N PRO A 259 -2.86 12.11 16.34
CA PRO A 259 -2.18 11.12 15.50
C PRO A 259 -0.93 10.55 16.16
N CYS A 260 -0.56 9.33 15.79
CA CYS A 260 0.64 8.64 16.26
C CYS A 260 1.88 9.55 16.24
N GLY A 261 2.63 9.60 17.35
CA GLY A 261 3.83 10.40 17.51
C GLY A 261 3.61 11.90 17.75
N GLN A 262 2.37 12.37 17.74
CA GLN A 262 2.06 13.79 17.96
C GLN A 262 1.63 14.08 19.40
N THR A 263 1.95 15.31 19.84
CA THR A 263 1.44 15.90 21.09
C THR A 263 0.41 16.95 20.75
N LYS A 264 -0.78 16.85 21.32
CA LYS A 264 -1.91 17.77 21.08
C LYS A 264 -2.58 18.15 22.38
N SER A 265 -3.25 19.30 22.41
CA SER A 265 -4.12 19.67 23.51
C SER A 265 -5.50 19.06 23.30
N VAL A 266 -5.95 18.23 24.23
CA VAL A 266 -7.29 17.64 24.26
C VAL A 266 -7.96 18.00 25.57
N ASN A 267 -9.06 18.73 25.50
CA ASN A 267 -9.80 19.23 26.67
C ASN A 267 -8.92 19.97 27.70
N GLY A 268 -7.98 20.80 27.20
CA GLY A 268 -7.05 21.58 28.03
C GLY A 268 -5.82 20.82 28.53
N ASN A 269 -5.71 19.52 28.31
CA ASN A 269 -4.55 18.71 28.69
C ASN A 269 -3.67 18.38 27.49
N LEU A 270 -2.35 18.48 27.65
CA LEU A 270 -1.38 18.01 26.67
C LEU A 270 -1.30 16.48 26.74
N VAL A 271 -1.59 15.84 25.62
CA VAL A 271 -1.52 14.38 25.48
C VAL A 271 -0.65 14.01 24.29
N THR A 272 0.09 12.91 24.39
CA THR A 272 0.97 12.41 23.35
C THR A 272 0.55 11.00 22.97
N ALA A 273 0.30 10.77 21.68
CA ALA A 273 0.11 9.42 21.14
C ALA A 273 1.47 8.74 21.03
N LYS A 274 1.68 7.67 21.80
CA LYS A 274 2.95 6.92 21.87
C LYS A 274 2.78 5.53 21.30
N GLY A 275 3.88 4.94 20.86
CA GLY A 275 3.96 3.53 20.51
C GLY A 275 3.81 2.64 21.75
N CYS A 276 3.27 1.46 21.55
CA CYS A 276 3.22 0.39 22.54
C CYS A 276 4.64 -0.11 22.88
N SER A 277 4.77 -0.94 23.93
CA SER A 277 6.05 -1.52 24.36
C SER A 277 6.56 -2.58 23.39
N ASP A 278 5.66 -3.39 22.84
CA ASP A 278 5.97 -4.43 21.88
C ASP A 278 5.00 -4.37 20.68
N SER A 279 5.47 -3.89 19.54
CA SER A 279 4.67 -3.77 18.33
C SER A 279 4.44 -5.11 17.63
N THR A 280 5.17 -6.16 17.99
CA THR A 280 5.00 -7.50 17.40
C THR A 280 3.69 -8.17 17.80
N GLU A 281 3.07 -7.71 18.89
CA GLU A 281 1.78 -8.18 19.38
C GLU A 281 0.58 -7.55 18.63
N TYR A 282 0.81 -6.51 17.82
CA TYR A 282 -0.24 -5.72 17.17
C TYR A 282 -0.22 -5.89 15.66
N VAL A 283 -1.41 -6.07 15.08
CA VAL A 283 -1.58 -6.06 13.62
C VAL A 283 -1.49 -4.63 13.08
N ASN A 284 -2.04 -3.66 13.80
CA ASN A 284 -2.16 -2.28 13.35
C ASN A 284 -1.16 -1.36 14.09
N TRP A 285 -0.49 -0.47 13.33
CA TRP A 285 0.48 0.47 13.89
C TRP A 285 -0.18 1.74 14.45
N ASP A 286 -0.83 2.53 13.61
CA ASP A 286 -1.25 3.90 13.92
C ASP A 286 -2.76 4.15 13.77
N GLY A 287 -3.53 3.09 13.59
CA GLY A 287 -4.98 3.16 13.33
C GLY A 287 -5.35 3.01 11.85
N ILE A 288 -4.37 3.05 10.95
CA ILE A 288 -4.54 2.96 9.49
C ILE A 288 -3.57 1.94 8.88
N HIS A 289 -2.29 2.01 9.26
CA HIS A 289 -1.21 1.24 8.67
C HIS A 289 -0.84 0.03 9.53
N TYR A 290 -0.20 -0.96 8.91
CA TYR A 290 0.17 -2.22 9.55
C TYR A 290 1.54 -2.12 10.22
N THR A 291 1.76 -2.90 11.28
CA THR A 291 3.08 -3.06 11.91
C THR A 291 4.06 -3.79 10.99
N GLU A 292 5.35 -3.73 11.30
CA GLU A 292 6.38 -4.52 10.62
C GLU A 292 6.06 -6.02 10.69
N ALA A 293 5.67 -6.52 11.86
CA ALA A 293 5.32 -7.93 12.06
C ALA A 293 4.14 -8.36 11.18
N ALA A 294 3.10 -7.52 11.08
CA ALA A 294 1.97 -7.80 10.20
C ALA A 294 2.34 -7.70 8.72
N ASN A 295 3.17 -6.73 8.32
CA ASN A 295 3.70 -6.61 6.95
C ASN A 295 4.55 -7.83 6.57
N PHE A 296 5.36 -8.35 7.50
CA PHE A 296 6.12 -9.59 7.32
C PHE A 296 5.19 -10.78 7.06
N HIS A 297 4.15 -10.95 7.91
CA HIS A 297 3.16 -12.01 7.73
C HIS A 297 2.48 -11.91 6.36
N VAL A 298 2.00 -10.71 5.99
CA VAL A 298 1.34 -10.50 4.69
C VAL A 298 2.28 -10.84 3.54
N THR A 299 3.53 -10.40 3.59
CA THR A 299 4.52 -10.70 2.54
C THR A 299 4.81 -12.19 2.47
N SER A 300 4.94 -12.88 3.61
CA SER A 300 5.13 -14.33 3.64
C SER A 300 3.99 -15.07 2.94
N GLN A 301 2.74 -14.61 3.12
CA GLN A 301 1.60 -15.18 2.42
C GLN A 301 1.60 -14.87 0.92
N ILE A 302 1.95 -13.64 0.52
CA ILE A 302 2.13 -13.28 -0.89
C ILE A 302 3.13 -14.21 -1.56
N LEU A 303 4.29 -14.45 -0.94
CA LEU A 303 5.38 -15.26 -1.47
C LEU A 303 5.04 -16.74 -1.61
N THR A 304 3.97 -17.24 -0.97
CA THR A 304 3.45 -18.58 -1.25
C THR A 304 2.90 -18.75 -2.67
N GLY A 305 2.56 -17.66 -3.35
CA GLY A 305 1.91 -17.64 -4.66
C GLY A 305 0.42 -17.99 -4.64
N LYS A 306 -0.13 -18.42 -3.49
CA LYS A 306 -1.54 -18.87 -3.38
C LYS A 306 -2.56 -17.75 -3.57
N TYR A 307 -2.16 -16.51 -3.33
CA TYR A 307 -3.00 -15.33 -3.40
C TYR A 307 -2.77 -14.52 -4.67
N SER A 308 -2.15 -15.11 -5.68
CA SER A 308 -1.87 -14.45 -6.96
C SER A 308 -2.67 -15.08 -8.11
N ASP A 309 -3.14 -14.21 -9.02
CA ASP A 309 -3.77 -14.62 -10.26
C ASP A 309 -3.14 -13.86 -11.45
N PRO A 310 -2.59 -14.58 -12.45
CA PRO A 310 -2.22 -15.99 -12.39
C PRO A 310 -1.13 -16.26 -11.33
N PRO A 311 -0.94 -17.51 -10.90
CA PRO A 311 0.16 -17.84 -10.00
C PRO A 311 1.49 -17.33 -10.56
N PHE A 312 2.20 -16.48 -9.79
CA PHE A 312 3.43 -15.84 -10.28
C PHE A 312 4.65 -16.78 -10.28
N VAL A 313 4.56 -17.87 -9.52
CA VAL A 313 5.62 -18.86 -9.32
C VAL A 313 6.25 -19.31 -10.64
N ASP A 314 5.43 -19.50 -11.67
CA ASP A 314 5.89 -19.95 -12.99
C ASP A 314 6.48 -18.81 -13.86
N LYS A 315 6.11 -17.55 -13.56
CA LYS A 315 6.46 -16.39 -14.40
C LYS A 315 7.47 -15.44 -13.77
N MET A 316 7.66 -15.55 -12.46
CA MET A 316 8.58 -14.71 -11.67
C MET A 316 9.36 -15.58 -10.67
N PRO A 317 10.12 -16.57 -11.12
CA PRO A 317 10.81 -17.54 -10.26
C PRO A 317 11.86 -16.90 -9.32
N PHE A 318 12.30 -15.69 -9.59
CA PHE A 318 13.21 -14.93 -8.73
C PHE A 318 12.59 -14.51 -7.39
N LEU A 319 11.25 -14.51 -7.28
CA LEU A 319 10.53 -14.23 -6.04
C LEU A 319 10.40 -15.45 -5.10
N ILE A 320 10.85 -16.64 -5.53
CA ILE A 320 10.55 -17.92 -4.84
C ILE A 320 11.61 -18.32 -3.81
N LYS A 321 12.61 -17.55 -3.54
CA LYS A 321 13.57 -17.88 -2.48
C LYS A 321 13.26 -17.10 -1.21
N PRO A 322 12.30 -17.55 -0.37
CA PRO A 322 12.22 -17.01 0.98
C PRO A 322 13.47 -17.49 1.71
N ARG A 323 14.34 -16.58 2.04
CA ARG A 323 15.41 -16.77 3.04
C ARG A 323 14.88 -16.29 4.40
N PHE A 324 13.80 -16.92 4.88
CA PHE A 324 13.25 -16.64 6.20
C PHE A 324 13.31 -17.89 7.05
#